data_00cc64295b510e33d7bc0c8ebece7480
#
_entry.id   00cc64295b510e33d7bc0c8ebece7480
#
_cell.length_a   1.000
_cell.length_b   1.000
_cell.length_c   1.000
_cell.angle_alpha   90.00
_cell.angle_beta   90.00
_cell.angle_gamma   90.00
#
_symmetry.space_group_name_H-M   'P 1'
#
loop_
_entity.id
_entity.type
_entity.pdbx_description
1 polymer ?
#
loop_
_entity_poly.entity_id
_entity_poly.type
_entity_poly.pdbx_seq_one_letter_code
_entity_poly.pdbx_strand_id
1 'polypeptide(L)'
;DRKEKEFPRIKLNGQCYFPGRPQNRIVCRHIAAKYINDIYQNVDYKPHQDDYSSAEKFLTHFNKKCKNQTLALISSRPEGRCVAACGDFGLVMKAYFDKMESNGISVMAAILLVDNHALTVRLRIKNTTEGCTHYVVSVYDPNVTNDKIRIMSESKEDIKHYSLMDFMNVDYSLLKWSNDHVINQSVAIIPALPKEQLLMLKGSVDEITPPLSPSTMNLLMAIGQNHQLTQLMIQLQKMPELHRTEMLTAYNSINLPGLYLAINYGNADIVETIFNSLSEPRYEGLLSKKNLMHILEAKDKNGFSGLFLAISRKDKNVVTSILNALPKLAATHHLDNEQVYKFLRAKNRSSSHVLYHVMANGDADMLKIVLDALPLLIRTCHLTKEQVLDLLKAKDFYGCPGLYLAMQNGHSDIVKVILEALPCLAQEINISASDIVDLLTAKSLARDTGLFMAMQRGHMNVIKTIFNALPTLFNTYKFDKKNMKPLLLANNSNEYPGLFSAIQHKQQNIVETVYLALSDHARLFGFTAEDIMDFWQHKAPQKYSAFELAFELGHRVIAELILNTLNKMAESYGFTDNPRYIAEKNKMETLLKKPSPHTAR
;
A
#
# COMPACT_ATOMS: atom_id res chain seq x y z
N ASP A 1 3.21 31.01 -40.41
CA ASP A 1 4.61 31.46 -40.48
C ASP A 1 5.50 30.59 -39.60
N ARG A 2 6.23 29.65 -40.23
CA ARG A 2 7.36 28.93 -39.63
C ARG A 2 8.52 29.91 -39.55
N LYS A 3 8.76 30.51 -38.41
CA LYS A 3 10.05 31.16 -38.12
C LYS A 3 10.95 30.11 -37.45
N GLU A 4 11.74 29.41 -38.25
CA GLU A 4 12.88 28.63 -37.83
C GLU A 4 13.99 29.59 -37.37
N LYS A 5 14.18 29.74 -36.05
CA LYS A 5 15.45 30.20 -35.53
C LYS A 5 16.26 28.94 -35.19
N GLU A 6 17.34 28.73 -35.90
CA GLU A 6 18.35 27.71 -35.56
C GLU A 6 19.00 28.07 -34.23
N PHE A 7 18.52 27.47 -33.15
CA PHE A 7 19.22 27.45 -31.88
C PHE A 7 19.85 26.07 -31.66
N PRO A 8 20.98 25.97 -30.97
CA PRO A 8 21.57 24.67 -30.68
C PRO A 8 20.58 23.83 -29.87
N ARG A 9 20.30 22.62 -30.36
CA ARG A 9 19.34 21.67 -29.71
C ARG A 9 19.93 21.24 -28.37
N ILE A 10 19.30 21.66 -27.27
CA ILE A 10 19.67 21.29 -25.89
C ILE A 10 18.67 20.27 -25.39
N LYS A 11 19.19 19.11 -24.99
CA LYS A 11 18.40 18.03 -24.41
C LYS A 11 18.51 18.07 -22.89
N LEU A 12 17.51 18.62 -22.19
CA LEU A 12 17.47 18.63 -20.71
C LEU A 12 17.06 17.28 -20.12
N ASN A 13 16.28 16.49 -20.86
CA ASN A 13 15.75 15.21 -20.39
C ASN A 13 16.89 14.23 -20.05
N GLY A 14 16.95 13.83 -18.77
CA GLY A 14 17.93 12.88 -18.27
C GLY A 14 19.36 13.40 -18.07
N GLN A 15 19.62 14.69 -18.34
CA GLN A 15 20.93 15.30 -18.13
C GLN A 15 21.04 16.05 -16.79
N CYS A 16 19.93 16.31 -16.13
CA CYS A 16 19.88 16.98 -14.84
C CYS A 16 19.51 16.02 -13.71
N TYR A 17 19.96 16.34 -12.49
CA TYR A 17 19.65 15.59 -11.27
C TYR A 17 18.95 16.50 -10.26
N PHE A 18 18.11 15.91 -9.38
CA PHE A 18 17.48 16.68 -8.32
C PHE A 18 18.54 17.27 -7.38
N PRO A 19 18.44 18.57 -7.01
CA PRO A 19 19.35 19.18 -6.05
C PRO A 19 19.45 18.37 -4.76
N GLY A 20 20.67 18.05 -4.32
CA GLY A 20 20.94 17.24 -3.13
C GLY A 20 20.63 15.74 -3.26
N ARG A 21 20.31 15.24 -4.46
CA ARG A 21 20.01 13.82 -4.71
C ARG A 21 20.63 13.36 -6.04
N PRO A 22 21.93 13.12 -6.10
CA PRO A 22 22.65 12.83 -7.35
C PRO A 22 22.25 11.51 -8.02
N GLN A 23 21.49 10.64 -7.33
CA GLN A 23 20.99 9.38 -7.91
C GLN A 23 19.63 9.54 -8.63
N ASN A 24 18.93 10.67 -8.44
CA ASN A 24 17.59 10.89 -8.99
C ASN A 24 17.65 11.84 -10.18
N ARG A 25 17.51 11.31 -11.40
CA ARG A 25 17.48 12.11 -12.63
C ARG A 25 16.17 12.87 -12.78
N ILE A 26 16.27 14.08 -13.31
CA ILE A 26 15.12 14.84 -13.80
C ILE A 26 14.80 14.34 -15.20
N VAL A 27 13.57 13.90 -15.41
CA VAL A 27 13.10 13.34 -16.69
C VAL A 27 12.00 14.22 -17.31
N CYS A 28 11.65 13.96 -18.56
CA CYS A 28 10.72 14.76 -19.37
C CYS A 28 9.43 15.19 -18.63
N ARG A 29 8.79 14.30 -17.84
CA ARG A 29 7.58 14.62 -17.07
C ARG A 29 7.79 15.73 -16.02
N HIS A 30 8.98 15.78 -15.40
CA HIS A 30 9.30 16.81 -14.41
C HIS A 30 9.50 18.17 -15.10
N ILE A 31 10.11 18.15 -16.27
CA ILE A 31 10.36 19.35 -17.08
C ILE A 31 9.04 19.88 -17.63
N ALA A 32 8.15 18.99 -18.14
CA ALA A 32 6.82 19.35 -18.60
C ALA A 32 5.98 19.97 -17.47
N ALA A 33 5.99 19.40 -16.27
CA ALA A 33 5.27 19.95 -15.11
C ALA A 33 5.81 21.33 -14.69
N LYS A 34 7.15 21.53 -14.71
CA LYS A 34 7.73 22.85 -14.47
C LYS A 34 7.29 23.87 -15.52
N TYR A 35 7.32 23.50 -16.79
CA TYR A 35 6.92 24.36 -17.87
C TYR A 35 5.45 24.83 -17.74
N ILE A 36 4.56 23.93 -17.33
CA ILE A 36 3.16 24.28 -17.02
C ILE A 36 3.08 25.25 -15.85
N ASN A 37 3.81 24.99 -14.77
CA ASN A 37 3.83 25.88 -13.61
C ASN A 37 4.28 27.29 -14.00
N ASP A 38 5.32 27.38 -14.83
CA ASP A 38 5.85 28.67 -15.30
C ASP A 38 4.84 29.40 -16.19
N ILE A 39 4.01 28.69 -16.97
CA ILE A 39 2.91 29.28 -17.76
C ILE A 39 1.94 30.02 -16.82
N TYR A 40 1.54 29.41 -15.70
CA TYR A 40 0.54 30.00 -14.79
C TYR A 40 1.11 31.00 -13.80
N GLN A 41 2.43 31.00 -13.55
CA GLN A 41 3.08 31.97 -12.64
C GLN A 41 3.43 33.30 -13.32
N ASN A 42 3.51 33.35 -14.63
CA ASN A 42 3.87 34.57 -15.37
C ASN A 42 2.63 35.35 -15.81
N VAL A 43 2.69 36.68 -15.68
CA VAL A 43 1.60 37.60 -16.06
C VAL A 43 1.18 37.44 -17.52
N ASP A 44 2.16 37.17 -18.41
CA ASP A 44 1.92 36.95 -19.85
C ASP A 44 1.65 35.50 -20.22
N TYR A 45 1.55 34.60 -19.24
CA TYR A 45 1.43 33.16 -19.46
C TYR A 45 2.53 32.59 -20.39
N LYS A 46 3.75 33.13 -20.27
CA LYS A 46 4.92 32.69 -21.06
C LYS A 46 6.01 32.22 -20.11
N PRO A 47 6.51 30.97 -20.22
CA PRO A 47 7.71 30.55 -19.53
C PRO A 47 8.92 31.39 -20.02
N HIS A 48 9.82 31.72 -19.10
CA HIS A 48 11.09 32.35 -19.48
C HIS A 48 11.94 31.37 -20.27
N GLN A 49 12.12 31.58 -21.57
CA GLN A 49 12.88 30.69 -22.46
C GLN A 49 14.32 30.47 -21.98
N ASP A 50 14.92 31.48 -21.38
CA ASP A 50 16.29 31.41 -20.84
C ASP A 50 16.45 30.36 -19.74
N ASP A 51 15.42 30.06 -18.96
CA ASP A 51 15.46 29.04 -17.91
C ASP A 51 15.64 27.62 -18.45
N TYR A 52 15.32 27.41 -19.73
CA TYR A 52 15.41 26.13 -20.42
C TYR A 52 16.60 26.06 -21.39
N SER A 53 17.43 27.11 -21.45
CA SER A 53 18.54 27.21 -22.41
C SER A 53 19.79 26.43 -21.99
N SER A 54 19.91 26.00 -20.72
CA SER A 54 20.96 25.11 -20.24
C SER A 54 20.53 24.35 -19.00
N ALA A 55 21.23 23.25 -18.70
CA ALA A 55 21.00 22.46 -17.49
C ALA A 55 21.20 23.29 -16.22
N GLU A 56 22.20 24.17 -16.21
CA GLU A 56 22.54 25.04 -15.08
C GLU A 56 21.43 26.07 -14.82
N LYS A 57 20.99 26.78 -15.84
CA LYS A 57 19.89 27.76 -15.74
C LYS A 57 18.58 27.09 -15.31
N PHE A 58 18.28 25.90 -15.85
CA PHE A 58 17.10 25.12 -15.48
C PHE A 58 17.13 24.75 -13.99
N LEU A 59 18.25 24.25 -13.47
CA LEU A 59 18.39 23.85 -12.07
C LEU A 59 18.28 25.03 -11.09
N THR A 60 18.72 26.23 -11.48
CA THR A 60 18.61 27.44 -10.66
C THR A 60 17.16 27.75 -10.28
N HIS A 61 16.21 27.49 -11.20
CA HIS A 61 14.78 27.77 -11.01
C HIS A 61 13.95 26.51 -10.68
N PHE A 62 14.58 25.31 -10.64
CA PHE A 62 13.91 24.06 -10.35
C PHE A 62 13.77 23.81 -8.85
N ASN A 63 12.55 23.85 -8.30
CA ASN A 63 12.31 23.66 -6.88
C ASN A 63 11.66 22.31 -6.55
N LYS A 64 11.66 21.92 -5.24
CA LYS A 64 11.07 20.66 -4.75
C LYS A 64 9.59 20.48 -5.09
N LYS A 65 8.82 21.57 -5.30
CA LYS A 65 7.40 21.49 -5.64
C LYS A 65 7.17 20.82 -6.99
N CYS A 66 8.07 21.00 -7.95
CA CYS A 66 7.95 20.40 -9.29
C CYS A 66 7.92 18.87 -9.29
N LYS A 67 8.55 18.21 -8.31
CA LYS A 67 8.55 16.74 -8.21
C LYS A 67 7.16 16.16 -7.92
N ASN A 68 6.40 16.81 -7.05
CA ASN A 68 5.10 16.31 -6.61
C ASN A 68 3.96 16.74 -7.55
N GLN A 69 4.20 17.77 -8.36
CA GLN A 69 3.18 18.32 -9.27
C GLN A 69 2.78 17.34 -10.38
N THR A 70 3.72 16.55 -10.92
CA THR A 70 3.39 15.56 -11.96
C THR A 70 2.50 14.46 -11.43
N LEU A 71 2.81 13.92 -10.23
CA LEU A 71 1.96 12.92 -9.57
C LEU A 71 0.63 13.52 -9.16
N ALA A 72 0.62 14.77 -8.66
CA ALA A 72 -0.59 15.49 -8.32
C ALA A 72 -1.47 15.77 -9.54
N LEU A 73 -0.90 16.06 -10.71
CA LEU A 73 -1.63 16.22 -11.95
C LEU A 73 -2.24 14.90 -12.45
N ILE A 74 -1.47 13.81 -12.40
CA ILE A 74 -1.96 12.47 -12.80
C ILE A 74 -2.99 11.95 -11.80
N SER A 75 -2.85 12.22 -10.52
CA SER A 75 -3.79 11.81 -9.44
C SER A 75 -4.88 12.84 -9.14
N SER A 76 -4.93 13.97 -9.84
CA SER A 76 -5.98 14.97 -9.72
C SER A 76 -7.30 14.46 -10.37
N ARG A 77 -8.36 15.27 -10.30
CA ARG A 77 -9.68 14.92 -10.87
C ARG A 77 -9.60 14.56 -12.34
N PRO A 78 -10.42 13.58 -12.80
CA PRO A 78 -10.37 13.07 -14.17
C PRO A 78 -10.98 13.99 -15.23
N GLU A 79 -11.59 15.12 -14.84
CA GLU A 79 -12.32 15.98 -15.76
C GLU A 79 -11.45 16.49 -16.92
N GLY A 80 -11.97 16.31 -18.12
CA GLY A 80 -11.33 16.75 -19.35
C GLY A 80 -10.12 15.92 -19.80
N ARG A 81 -9.70 14.88 -19.06
CA ARG A 81 -8.66 13.96 -19.53
C ARG A 81 -9.18 13.07 -20.64
N CYS A 82 -8.33 12.70 -21.57
CA CYS A 82 -8.66 11.68 -22.55
C CYS A 82 -7.41 10.98 -23.08
N VAL A 83 -7.64 9.85 -23.74
CA VAL A 83 -6.70 9.24 -24.67
C VAL A 83 -7.30 9.36 -26.05
N ALA A 84 -6.53 9.84 -27.00
CA ALA A 84 -6.95 10.00 -28.40
C ALA A 84 -5.90 9.40 -29.34
N ALA A 85 -6.30 9.12 -30.58
CA ALA A 85 -5.32 8.88 -31.63
C ALA A 85 -4.48 10.14 -31.85
N CYS A 86 -3.21 9.97 -32.19
CA CYS A 86 -2.36 11.12 -32.54
C CYS A 86 -2.93 11.93 -33.70
N GLY A 87 -3.67 11.27 -34.64
CA GLY A 87 -4.39 11.91 -35.71
C GLY A 87 -5.57 12.79 -35.27
N ASP A 88 -6.19 12.43 -34.11
CA ASP A 88 -7.36 13.14 -33.56
C ASP A 88 -6.96 14.22 -32.54
N PHE A 89 -5.68 14.51 -32.41
CA PHE A 89 -5.19 15.52 -31.47
C PHE A 89 -5.86 16.87 -31.64
N GLY A 90 -6.02 17.33 -32.87
CA GLY A 90 -6.67 18.60 -33.20
C GLY A 90 -8.16 18.64 -32.83
N LEU A 91 -8.88 17.51 -32.93
CA LEU A 91 -10.27 17.40 -32.45
C LEU A 91 -10.36 17.65 -30.95
N VAL A 92 -9.43 17.08 -30.16
CA VAL A 92 -9.38 17.32 -28.72
C VAL A 92 -9.06 18.80 -28.43
N MET A 93 -8.12 19.40 -29.15
CA MET A 93 -7.78 20.82 -28.97
C MET A 93 -8.98 21.72 -29.28
N LYS A 94 -9.72 21.43 -30.33
CA LYS A 94 -10.98 22.14 -30.66
C LYS A 94 -11.99 22.02 -29.51
N ALA A 95 -12.22 20.80 -29.01
CA ALA A 95 -13.14 20.57 -27.89
C ALA A 95 -12.77 21.36 -26.64
N TYR A 96 -11.47 21.48 -26.35
CA TYR A 96 -11.01 22.35 -25.26
C TYR A 96 -11.24 23.84 -25.57
N PHE A 97 -11.01 24.31 -26.79
CA PHE A 97 -11.30 25.71 -27.16
C PHE A 97 -12.77 26.04 -27.01
N ASP A 98 -13.69 25.12 -27.38
CA ASP A 98 -15.12 25.29 -27.17
C ASP A 98 -15.48 25.51 -25.69
N LYS A 99 -14.87 24.74 -24.81
CA LYS A 99 -15.07 24.90 -23.36
C LYS A 99 -14.35 26.13 -22.78
N MET A 100 -13.19 26.47 -23.29
CA MET A 100 -12.47 27.68 -22.88
C MET A 100 -13.28 28.93 -23.19
N GLU A 101 -13.84 29.03 -24.41
CA GLU A 101 -14.69 30.16 -24.81
C GLU A 101 -15.94 30.25 -23.94
N SER A 102 -16.69 29.15 -23.81
CA SER A 102 -17.93 29.12 -23.03
C SER A 102 -17.73 29.47 -21.55
N ASN A 103 -16.52 29.33 -21.02
CA ASN A 103 -16.18 29.60 -19.61
C ASN A 103 -15.24 30.80 -19.42
N GLY A 104 -14.95 31.58 -20.47
CA GLY A 104 -14.09 32.76 -20.38
C GLY A 104 -12.63 32.46 -20.07
N ILE A 105 -12.14 31.25 -20.35
CA ILE A 105 -10.77 30.84 -20.12
C ILE A 105 -9.93 31.23 -21.32
N SER A 106 -8.95 32.10 -21.14
CA SER A 106 -8.07 32.56 -22.24
C SER A 106 -6.83 31.70 -22.44
N VAL A 107 -6.39 30.97 -21.43
CA VAL A 107 -5.19 30.13 -21.48
C VAL A 107 -5.42 28.81 -20.73
N MET A 108 -5.03 27.71 -21.36
CA MET A 108 -5.00 26.38 -20.77
C MET A 108 -3.69 25.68 -21.12
N ALA A 109 -3.16 24.89 -20.21
CA ALA A 109 -2.05 23.98 -20.46
C ALA A 109 -2.45 22.54 -20.14
N ALA A 110 -1.81 21.57 -20.82
CA ALA A 110 -1.98 20.15 -20.52
C ALA A 110 -0.66 19.40 -20.68
N ILE A 111 -0.50 18.30 -19.94
CA ILE A 111 0.56 17.31 -20.19
C ILE A 111 0.05 16.37 -21.27
N LEU A 112 0.91 16.09 -22.24
CA LEU A 112 0.73 15.03 -23.22
C LEU A 112 1.65 13.88 -22.83
N LEU A 113 1.10 12.68 -22.68
CA LEU A 113 1.88 11.46 -22.44
C LEU A 113 1.83 10.58 -23.68
N VAL A 114 2.98 10.31 -24.25
CA VAL A 114 3.18 9.34 -25.32
C VAL A 114 4.17 8.30 -24.82
N ASP A 115 3.70 7.10 -24.54
CA ASP A 115 4.47 6.01 -23.98
C ASP A 115 5.42 6.46 -22.84
N ASN A 116 6.71 6.55 -23.07
CA ASN A 116 7.73 6.92 -22.06
C ASN A 116 8.14 8.40 -22.10
N HIS A 117 7.42 9.22 -22.87
CA HIS A 117 7.76 10.63 -23.07
C HIS A 117 6.60 11.55 -22.67
N ALA A 118 6.91 12.69 -22.07
CA ALA A 118 5.94 13.71 -21.69
C ALA A 118 6.27 15.03 -22.38
N LEU A 119 5.26 15.61 -23.00
CA LEU A 119 5.27 16.91 -23.68
C LEU A 119 4.33 17.86 -22.93
N THR A 120 4.37 19.13 -23.26
CA THR A 120 3.39 20.12 -22.79
C THR A 120 2.71 20.77 -23.97
N VAL A 121 1.38 20.83 -23.93
CA VAL A 121 0.60 21.68 -24.85
C VAL A 121 0.10 22.90 -24.10
N ARG A 122 0.12 24.05 -24.76
CA ARG A 122 -0.52 25.29 -24.31
C ARG A 122 -1.50 25.75 -25.36
N LEU A 123 -2.74 25.97 -24.92
CA LEU A 123 -3.81 26.58 -25.70
C LEU A 123 -3.97 28.03 -25.26
N ARG A 124 -4.19 28.93 -26.20
CA ARG A 124 -4.45 30.35 -25.94
C ARG A 124 -5.46 30.92 -26.91
N ILE A 125 -6.46 31.61 -26.38
CA ILE A 125 -7.39 32.46 -27.13
C ILE A 125 -6.86 33.88 -27.05
N LYS A 126 -6.64 34.51 -28.18
CA LYS A 126 -6.14 35.89 -28.28
C LYS A 126 -7.12 36.71 -29.07
N ASN A 127 -7.59 37.81 -28.50
CA ASN A 127 -8.32 38.84 -29.20
C ASN A 127 -7.35 39.93 -29.66
N THR A 128 -7.39 40.30 -30.92
CA THR A 128 -6.58 41.41 -31.46
C THR A 128 -7.28 42.74 -31.23
N THR A 129 -6.52 43.83 -31.37
CA THR A 129 -7.07 45.19 -31.32
C THR A 129 -8.04 45.47 -32.44
N GLU A 130 -8.03 44.66 -33.51
CA GLU A 130 -8.89 44.73 -34.68
C GLU A 130 -10.17 43.90 -34.55
N GLY A 131 -10.38 43.26 -33.38
CA GLY A 131 -11.58 42.45 -33.08
C GLY A 131 -11.51 40.99 -33.58
N CYS A 132 -10.40 40.56 -34.16
CA CYS A 132 -10.20 39.18 -34.58
C CYS A 132 -9.81 38.29 -33.43
N THR A 133 -10.38 37.07 -33.35
CA THR A 133 -10.01 36.03 -32.38
C THR A 133 -9.04 35.05 -33.03
N HIS A 134 -7.92 34.79 -32.33
CA HIS A 134 -6.96 33.78 -32.78
C HIS A 134 -6.86 32.63 -31.75
N TYR A 135 -6.90 31.40 -32.22
CA TYR A 135 -6.72 30.16 -31.48
C TYR A 135 -5.28 29.67 -31.67
N VAL A 136 -4.55 29.56 -30.60
CA VAL A 136 -3.11 29.25 -30.63
C VAL A 136 -2.84 27.95 -29.89
N VAL A 137 -2.31 26.95 -30.58
CA VAL A 137 -1.80 25.72 -30.02
C VAL A 137 -0.28 25.76 -30.07
N SER A 138 0.38 25.49 -28.94
CA SER A 138 1.85 25.41 -28.88
C SER A 138 2.25 24.15 -28.11
N VAL A 139 3.08 23.32 -28.72
CA VAL A 139 3.63 22.11 -28.07
C VAL A 139 5.10 22.33 -27.71
N TYR A 140 5.47 21.97 -26.52
CA TYR A 140 6.82 22.02 -26.00
C TYR A 140 7.33 20.60 -25.72
N ASP A 141 8.48 20.24 -26.31
CA ASP A 141 9.16 18.97 -26.13
C ASP A 141 10.42 19.17 -25.28
N PRO A 142 10.52 18.53 -24.07
CA PRO A 142 11.72 18.58 -23.25
C PRO A 142 12.99 17.99 -23.88
N ASN A 143 12.88 17.23 -24.96
CA ASN A 143 14.03 16.74 -25.70
C ASN A 143 14.59 17.77 -26.70
N VAL A 144 13.79 18.81 -27.00
CA VAL A 144 14.14 19.88 -27.93
C VAL A 144 13.77 21.23 -27.30
N THR A 145 14.50 21.58 -26.24
CA THR A 145 14.10 22.65 -25.30
C THR A 145 14.02 24.05 -25.89
N ASN A 146 14.68 24.29 -27.02
CA ASN A 146 14.68 25.61 -27.66
C ASN A 146 13.62 25.78 -28.74
N ASP A 147 12.92 24.71 -29.10
CA ASP A 147 11.91 24.74 -30.14
C ASP A 147 10.52 24.43 -29.55
N LYS A 148 9.58 25.33 -29.79
CA LYS A 148 8.15 25.04 -29.65
C LYS A 148 7.50 25.24 -31.01
N ILE A 149 6.84 24.22 -31.50
CA ILE A 149 6.01 24.33 -32.68
C ILE A 149 4.71 24.97 -32.27
N ARG A 150 4.32 26.00 -33.02
CA ARG A 150 3.14 26.79 -32.74
C ARG A 150 2.31 26.90 -34.02
N ILE A 151 1.02 26.56 -33.89
CA ILE A 151 0.02 26.79 -34.91
C ILE A 151 -0.95 27.86 -34.40
N MET A 152 -1.36 28.78 -35.27
CA MET A 152 -2.32 29.83 -35.00
C MET A 152 -3.31 29.87 -36.14
N SER A 153 -4.60 29.87 -35.79
CA SER A 153 -5.71 30.00 -36.74
C SER A 153 -6.74 31.00 -36.21
N GLU A 154 -7.47 31.61 -37.10
CA GLU A 154 -8.65 32.45 -36.80
C GLU A 154 -9.89 31.60 -36.58
N SER A 155 -9.86 30.33 -37.00
CA SER A 155 -10.95 29.38 -36.81
C SER A 155 -10.47 28.15 -36.00
N LYS A 156 -11.19 27.81 -34.93
CA LYS A 156 -10.96 26.54 -34.23
C LYS A 156 -11.32 25.32 -35.06
N GLU A 157 -12.18 25.49 -36.11
CA GLU A 157 -12.50 24.40 -37.03
C GLU A 157 -11.28 23.97 -37.87
N ASP A 158 -10.34 24.88 -38.15
CA ASP A 158 -9.09 24.52 -38.80
C ASP A 158 -8.17 23.70 -37.88
N ILE A 159 -8.23 23.99 -36.58
CA ILE A 159 -7.40 23.29 -35.57
C ILE A 159 -7.69 21.79 -35.55
N LYS A 160 -8.93 21.37 -35.75
CA LYS A 160 -9.33 19.95 -35.72
C LYS A 160 -8.61 19.05 -36.72
N HIS A 161 -8.07 19.62 -37.80
CA HIS A 161 -7.39 18.87 -38.86
C HIS A 161 -5.92 18.57 -38.60
N TYR A 162 -5.34 19.13 -37.52
CA TYR A 162 -3.95 18.89 -37.19
C TYR A 162 -3.78 17.61 -36.33
N SER A 163 -2.79 16.81 -36.70
CA SER A 163 -2.33 15.69 -35.88
C SER A 163 -1.29 16.15 -34.85
N LEU A 164 -1.01 15.34 -33.81
CA LEU A 164 0.09 15.63 -32.89
C LEU A 164 1.42 15.72 -33.65
N MET A 165 1.57 14.99 -34.76
CA MET A 165 2.78 14.96 -35.55
C MET A 165 3.12 16.31 -36.20
N ASP A 166 2.09 17.14 -36.49
CA ASP A 166 2.28 18.50 -37.04
C ASP A 166 2.94 19.45 -36.04
N PHE A 167 2.92 19.08 -34.74
CA PHE A 167 3.54 19.83 -33.64
C PHE A 167 4.86 19.25 -33.17
N MET A 168 5.35 18.16 -33.77
CA MET A 168 6.57 17.50 -33.34
C MET A 168 7.64 17.60 -34.41
N ASN A 169 8.83 18.04 -33.98
CA ASN A 169 10.02 18.04 -34.83
C ASN A 169 10.79 16.75 -34.58
N VAL A 170 10.32 15.62 -35.11
CA VAL A 170 10.60 14.31 -34.51
C VAL A 170 11.50 13.43 -35.36
N ASP A 171 12.47 12.86 -34.65
CA ASP A 171 12.91 11.50 -34.90
C ASP A 171 11.81 10.54 -34.40
N TYR A 172 11.13 9.85 -35.33
CA TYR A 172 10.01 8.91 -35.07
C TYR A 172 10.34 7.82 -34.03
N SER A 173 11.61 7.65 -33.66
CA SER A 173 12.04 6.69 -32.64
C SER A 173 11.42 6.91 -31.26
N LEU A 174 11.00 8.14 -30.91
CA LEU A 174 10.36 8.46 -29.64
C LEU A 174 8.91 8.01 -29.52
N LEU A 175 8.26 7.69 -30.64
CA LEU A 175 6.87 7.26 -30.71
C LEU A 175 6.73 5.75 -30.91
N LYS A 176 7.83 4.98 -30.85
CA LYS A 176 7.77 3.53 -31.00
C LYS A 176 7.34 2.88 -29.70
N TRP A 177 6.35 2.01 -29.77
CA TRP A 177 5.97 1.10 -28.69
C TRP A 177 7.01 -0.02 -28.53
N SER A 178 7.26 -0.49 -27.29
CA SER A 178 8.45 -1.26 -26.89
C SER A 178 8.70 -2.61 -27.58
N ASN A 179 7.70 -3.23 -28.16
CA ASN A 179 7.83 -4.62 -28.60
C ASN A 179 7.86 -4.88 -30.09
N ASP A 180 7.47 -3.92 -30.92
CA ASP A 180 7.56 -4.07 -32.36
C ASP A 180 7.45 -2.70 -33.02
N HIS A 181 8.05 -2.49 -34.11
CA HIS A 181 8.11 -1.33 -35.00
C HIS A 181 6.78 -0.53 -35.21
N VAL A 182 5.83 -0.65 -34.29
CA VAL A 182 4.55 0.04 -34.34
C VAL A 182 4.71 1.45 -33.76
N ILE A 183 4.41 2.44 -34.55
CA ILE A 183 4.36 3.85 -34.11
C ILE A 183 3.23 3.97 -33.09
N ASN A 184 3.52 4.59 -31.95
CA ASN A 184 2.49 4.87 -30.93
C ASN A 184 1.42 5.77 -31.54
N GLN A 185 0.22 5.20 -31.73
CA GLN A 185 -0.90 5.90 -32.37
C GLN A 185 -1.73 6.70 -31.37
N SER A 186 -1.42 6.64 -30.09
CA SER A 186 -2.24 7.21 -29.02
C SER A 186 -1.45 8.18 -28.14
N VAL A 187 -2.13 9.24 -27.73
CA VAL A 187 -1.66 10.24 -26.78
C VAL A 187 -2.65 10.39 -25.64
N ALA A 188 -2.15 10.38 -24.40
CA ALA A 188 -2.95 10.76 -23.24
C ALA A 188 -2.79 12.26 -22.98
N ILE A 189 -3.91 12.95 -22.80
CA ILE A 189 -3.97 14.40 -22.63
C ILE A 189 -4.55 14.68 -21.23
N ILE A 190 -3.77 15.35 -20.39
CA ILE A 190 -4.12 15.64 -19.00
C ILE A 190 -4.11 17.14 -18.80
N PRO A 191 -5.31 17.80 -18.78
CA PRO A 191 -5.41 19.23 -18.51
C PRO A 191 -4.83 19.61 -17.16
N ALA A 192 -4.11 20.71 -17.10
CA ALA A 192 -3.54 21.30 -15.91
C ALA A 192 -4.13 22.70 -15.72
N LEU A 193 -5.24 22.77 -15.03
CA LEU A 193 -5.97 23.99 -14.70
C LEU A 193 -6.13 24.09 -13.16
N PRO A 194 -6.39 25.30 -12.61
CA PRO A 194 -6.89 25.43 -11.25
C PRO A 194 -8.10 24.53 -11.00
N LYS A 195 -8.23 24.01 -9.78
CA LYS A 195 -9.20 22.95 -9.42
C LYS A 195 -10.65 23.30 -9.80
N GLU A 196 -11.02 24.56 -9.64
CA GLU A 196 -12.37 25.07 -9.99
C GLU A 196 -12.60 25.07 -11.51
N GLN A 197 -11.56 25.38 -12.28
CA GLN A 197 -11.65 25.43 -13.74
C GLN A 197 -11.60 24.03 -14.39
N LEU A 198 -11.01 23.03 -13.73
CA LEU A 198 -11.04 21.65 -14.25
C LEU A 198 -12.47 21.11 -14.36
N LEU A 199 -13.35 21.46 -13.42
CA LEU A 199 -14.76 21.04 -13.47
C LEU A 199 -15.50 21.56 -14.72
N MET A 200 -15.06 22.69 -15.27
CA MET A 200 -15.63 23.27 -16.49
C MET A 200 -15.33 22.44 -17.74
N LEU A 201 -14.32 21.58 -17.68
CA LEU A 201 -13.98 20.66 -18.79
C LEU A 201 -14.79 19.36 -18.77
N LYS A 202 -15.66 19.14 -17.79
CA LYS A 202 -16.51 17.95 -17.75
C LYS A 202 -17.31 17.80 -19.05
N GLY A 203 -17.27 16.61 -19.64
CA GLY A 203 -17.96 16.29 -20.89
C GLY A 203 -17.31 16.87 -22.16
N SER A 204 -16.18 17.59 -22.05
CA SER A 204 -15.54 18.19 -23.24
C SER A 204 -15.03 17.20 -24.27
N VAL A 205 -14.63 16.01 -23.79
CA VAL A 205 -13.97 14.97 -24.60
C VAL A 205 -14.71 13.63 -24.59
N ASP A 206 -15.96 13.61 -24.15
CA ASP A 206 -16.75 12.37 -24.02
C ASP A 206 -17.04 11.72 -25.38
N GLU A 207 -17.09 12.50 -26.46
CA GLU A 207 -17.27 12.01 -27.82
C GLU A 207 -15.99 11.50 -28.48
N ILE A 208 -14.83 11.69 -27.84
CA ILE A 208 -13.54 11.21 -28.36
C ILE A 208 -13.43 9.72 -28.11
N THR A 209 -13.48 8.93 -29.17
CA THR A 209 -13.31 7.47 -29.11
C THR A 209 -11.84 7.12 -29.30
N PRO A 210 -11.17 6.56 -28.29
CA PRO A 210 -9.78 6.17 -28.43
C PRO A 210 -9.64 4.92 -29.31
N PRO A 211 -8.54 4.78 -30.07
CA PRO A 211 -8.31 3.58 -30.85
C PRO A 211 -8.08 2.36 -29.93
N LEU A 212 -8.59 1.21 -30.31
CA LEU A 212 -8.38 -0.02 -29.56
C LEU A 212 -6.96 -0.57 -29.83
N SER A 213 -6.05 -0.33 -28.92
CA SER A 213 -4.65 -0.79 -29.00
C SER A 213 -4.07 -1.03 -27.61
N PRO A 214 -2.97 -1.85 -27.47
CA PRO A 214 -2.29 -2.03 -26.18
C PRO A 214 -1.83 -0.70 -25.59
N SER A 215 -1.28 0.22 -26.39
CA SER A 215 -0.85 1.53 -25.92
C SER A 215 -1.99 2.36 -25.35
N THR A 216 -3.15 2.37 -26.02
CA THR A 216 -4.37 3.03 -25.52
C THR A 216 -4.79 2.47 -24.17
N MET A 217 -4.87 1.14 -24.05
CA MET A 217 -5.27 0.48 -22.82
C MET A 217 -4.32 0.82 -21.67
N ASN A 218 -3.01 0.78 -21.90
CA ASN A 218 -2.01 1.16 -20.91
C ASN A 218 -2.15 2.63 -20.48
N LEU A 219 -2.33 3.54 -21.43
CA LEU A 219 -2.50 4.97 -21.14
C LEU A 219 -3.79 5.26 -20.37
N LEU A 220 -4.93 4.67 -20.75
CA LEU A 220 -6.21 4.83 -20.04
C LEU A 220 -6.12 4.39 -18.58
N MET A 221 -5.48 3.23 -18.34
CA MET A 221 -5.24 2.72 -17.00
C MET A 221 -4.32 3.65 -16.21
N ALA A 222 -3.27 4.17 -16.83
CA ALA A 222 -2.30 5.05 -16.20
C ALA A 222 -2.89 6.42 -15.81
N ILE A 223 -3.70 7.02 -16.68
CA ILE A 223 -4.25 8.36 -16.42
C ILE A 223 -5.59 8.35 -15.65
N GLY A 224 -6.19 7.19 -15.42
CA GLY A 224 -7.45 7.09 -14.69
C GLY A 224 -8.69 7.51 -15.50
N GLN A 225 -8.71 7.28 -16.84
CA GLN A 225 -9.86 7.65 -17.67
C GLN A 225 -10.87 6.51 -17.78
N ASN A 226 -11.77 6.46 -16.80
CA ASN A 226 -12.69 5.35 -16.59
C ASN A 226 -13.76 5.24 -17.67
N HIS A 227 -14.31 6.37 -18.15
CA HIS A 227 -15.36 6.36 -19.16
C HIS A 227 -14.89 5.69 -20.46
N GLN A 228 -13.74 6.13 -21.00
CA GLN A 228 -13.18 5.55 -22.22
C GLN A 228 -12.75 4.09 -22.02
N LEU A 229 -12.20 3.74 -20.82
CA LEU A 229 -11.87 2.36 -20.51
C LEU A 229 -13.11 1.46 -20.54
N THR A 230 -14.21 1.88 -19.94
CA THR A 230 -15.48 1.13 -19.95
C THR A 230 -15.96 0.86 -21.36
N GLN A 231 -15.90 1.85 -22.25
CA GLN A 231 -16.25 1.67 -23.66
C GLN A 231 -15.37 0.61 -24.35
N LEU A 232 -14.06 0.65 -24.12
CA LEU A 232 -13.14 -0.33 -24.69
C LEU A 232 -13.31 -1.73 -24.09
N MET A 233 -13.60 -1.85 -22.79
CA MET A 233 -13.89 -3.13 -22.17
C MET A 233 -15.07 -3.86 -22.83
N ILE A 234 -16.10 -3.12 -23.29
CA ILE A 234 -17.21 -3.68 -24.07
C ILE A 234 -16.74 -4.21 -25.43
N GLN A 235 -15.83 -3.49 -26.09
CA GLN A 235 -15.30 -3.91 -27.40
C GLN A 235 -14.40 -5.14 -27.28
N LEU A 236 -13.61 -5.25 -26.19
CA LEU A 236 -12.70 -6.38 -25.94
C LEU A 236 -13.41 -7.73 -25.90
N GLN A 237 -14.68 -7.78 -25.53
CA GLN A 237 -15.45 -9.05 -25.49
C GLN A 237 -15.56 -9.73 -26.86
N LYS A 238 -15.56 -8.95 -27.94
CA LYS A 238 -15.66 -9.43 -29.31
C LYS A 238 -14.33 -9.91 -29.89
N MET A 239 -13.23 -9.72 -29.17
CA MET A 239 -11.89 -10.07 -29.64
C MET A 239 -11.52 -11.52 -29.26
N PRO A 240 -10.61 -12.17 -30.01
CA PRO A 240 -10.00 -13.44 -29.59
C PRO A 240 -9.30 -13.34 -28.23
N GLU A 241 -9.22 -14.45 -27.48
CA GLU A 241 -8.61 -14.47 -26.13
C GLU A 241 -7.18 -13.90 -26.11
N LEU A 242 -6.36 -14.27 -27.10
CA LEU A 242 -4.97 -13.80 -27.17
C LEU A 242 -4.90 -12.29 -27.23
N HIS A 243 -5.67 -11.65 -28.12
CA HIS A 243 -5.71 -10.18 -28.24
C HIS A 243 -6.29 -9.51 -27.01
N ARG A 244 -7.32 -10.11 -26.37
CA ARG A 244 -7.87 -9.65 -25.11
C ARG A 244 -6.83 -9.63 -24.01
N THR A 245 -6.08 -10.71 -23.87
CA THR A 245 -4.99 -10.83 -22.90
C THR A 245 -3.92 -9.79 -23.15
N GLU A 246 -3.51 -9.61 -24.42
CA GLU A 246 -2.53 -8.59 -24.81
C GLU A 246 -2.98 -7.18 -24.44
N MET A 247 -4.24 -6.82 -24.71
CA MET A 247 -4.80 -5.51 -24.36
C MET A 247 -4.84 -5.28 -22.84
N LEU A 248 -5.26 -6.27 -22.06
CA LEU A 248 -5.40 -6.16 -20.60
C LEU A 248 -4.06 -6.21 -19.86
N THR A 249 -3.05 -6.88 -20.43
CA THR A 249 -1.69 -6.90 -19.90
C THR A 249 -0.80 -5.82 -20.45
N ALA A 250 -1.31 -4.98 -21.37
CA ALA A 250 -0.53 -3.98 -22.12
C ALA A 250 0.64 -3.36 -21.34
N TYR A 251 1.86 -3.64 -21.78
CA TYR A 251 3.08 -3.10 -21.20
C TYR A 251 3.51 -1.83 -21.94
N ASN A 252 3.97 -0.83 -21.21
CA ASN A 252 4.63 0.33 -21.83
C ASN A 252 6.10 0.02 -22.17
N SER A 253 6.81 0.97 -22.78
CA SER A 253 8.22 0.82 -23.20
C SER A 253 9.21 0.56 -22.08
N ILE A 254 8.84 0.87 -20.82
CA ILE A 254 9.65 0.55 -19.63
C ILE A 254 9.17 -0.72 -18.92
N ASN A 255 8.38 -1.52 -19.64
CA ASN A 255 7.86 -2.81 -19.21
C ASN A 255 6.99 -2.76 -17.94
N LEU A 256 6.10 -1.76 -17.83
CA LEU A 256 5.11 -1.64 -16.78
C LEU A 256 3.72 -1.96 -17.34
N PRO A 257 2.98 -2.93 -16.74
CA PRO A 257 1.62 -3.25 -17.14
C PRO A 257 0.64 -2.11 -16.80
N GLY A 258 -0.40 -1.94 -17.61
CA GLY A 258 -1.41 -0.90 -17.41
C GLY A 258 -2.11 -1.01 -16.06
N LEU A 259 -2.54 -2.21 -15.66
CA LEU A 259 -3.16 -2.43 -14.34
C LEU A 259 -2.20 -2.08 -13.18
N TYR A 260 -0.91 -2.41 -13.32
CA TYR A 260 0.10 -1.99 -12.35
C TYR A 260 0.19 -0.46 -12.26
N LEU A 261 0.14 0.25 -13.39
CA LEU A 261 0.15 1.71 -13.41
C LEU A 261 -1.11 2.31 -12.77
N ALA A 262 -2.30 1.75 -13.04
CA ALA A 262 -3.54 2.17 -12.40
C ALA A 262 -3.44 2.09 -10.87
N ILE A 263 -2.93 0.96 -10.37
CA ILE A 263 -2.69 0.75 -8.94
C ILE A 263 -1.61 1.70 -8.40
N ASN A 264 -0.52 1.86 -9.15
CA ASN A 264 0.60 2.73 -8.76
C ASN A 264 0.21 4.20 -8.65
N TYR A 265 -0.75 4.65 -9.42
CA TYR A 265 -1.25 6.03 -9.38
C TYR A 265 -2.49 6.22 -8.50
N GLY A 266 -2.98 5.13 -7.84
CA GLY A 266 -4.14 5.18 -6.96
C GLY A 266 -5.47 5.34 -7.70
N ASN A 267 -5.55 4.90 -8.95
CA ASN A 267 -6.74 4.98 -9.78
C ASN A 267 -7.74 3.85 -9.40
N ALA A 268 -8.34 3.95 -8.22
CA ALA A 268 -9.24 2.91 -7.68
C ALA A 268 -10.41 2.61 -8.62
N ASP A 269 -11.01 3.63 -9.24
CA ASP A 269 -12.14 3.49 -10.18
C ASP A 269 -11.75 2.65 -11.41
N ILE A 270 -10.51 2.79 -11.91
CA ILE A 270 -9.99 1.98 -13.02
C ILE A 270 -9.84 0.51 -12.58
N VAL A 271 -9.26 0.30 -11.40
CA VAL A 271 -9.08 -1.04 -10.85
C VAL A 271 -10.44 -1.70 -10.65
N GLU A 272 -11.40 -0.99 -10.07
CA GLU A 272 -12.77 -1.46 -9.87
C GLU A 272 -13.44 -1.80 -11.21
N THR A 273 -13.33 -0.92 -12.20
CA THR A 273 -13.91 -1.14 -13.55
C THR A 273 -13.33 -2.40 -14.20
N ILE A 274 -12.02 -2.61 -14.14
CA ILE A 274 -11.38 -3.81 -14.72
C ILE A 274 -11.87 -5.07 -13.99
N PHE A 275 -11.79 -5.09 -12.66
CA PHE A 275 -12.18 -6.27 -11.87
C PHE A 275 -13.67 -6.58 -12.01
N ASN A 276 -14.54 -5.56 -11.94
CA ASN A 276 -15.98 -5.74 -12.10
C ASN A 276 -16.33 -6.20 -13.51
N SER A 277 -15.74 -5.59 -14.55
CA SER A 277 -15.97 -6.02 -15.94
C SER A 277 -15.56 -7.47 -16.16
N LEU A 278 -14.39 -7.87 -15.67
CA LEU A 278 -13.92 -9.26 -15.76
C LEU A 278 -14.79 -10.23 -14.94
N SER A 279 -15.47 -9.74 -13.91
CA SER A 279 -16.39 -10.54 -13.07
C SER A 279 -17.79 -10.72 -13.67
N GLU A 280 -18.09 -10.05 -14.78
CA GLU A 280 -19.40 -10.20 -15.43
C GLU A 280 -19.54 -11.55 -16.12
N PRO A 281 -20.75 -12.19 -16.10
CA PRO A 281 -20.97 -13.51 -16.75
C PRO A 281 -20.58 -13.54 -18.21
N ARG A 282 -20.67 -12.42 -18.91
CA ARG A 282 -20.25 -12.28 -20.32
C ARG A 282 -18.76 -12.46 -20.55
N TYR A 283 -17.93 -12.46 -19.49
CA TYR A 283 -16.51 -12.79 -19.56
C TYR A 283 -16.21 -14.26 -19.18
N GLU A 284 -17.22 -15.02 -18.73
CA GLU A 284 -17.06 -16.44 -18.43
C GLU A 284 -16.55 -17.21 -19.66
N GLY A 285 -15.47 -17.95 -19.48
CA GLY A 285 -14.84 -18.73 -20.57
C GLY A 285 -14.11 -17.87 -21.63
N LEU A 286 -14.14 -16.54 -21.55
CA LEU A 286 -13.43 -15.68 -22.50
C LEU A 286 -11.94 -15.51 -22.18
N LEU A 287 -11.52 -15.84 -20.97
CA LEU A 287 -10.12 -15.84 -20.51
C LEU A 287 -9.83 -17.18 -19.83
N SER A 288 -8.74 -17.81 -20.19
CA SER A 288 -8.24 -18.97 -19.45
C SER A 288 -7.78 -18.53 -18.06
N LYS A 289 -7.86 -19.44 -17.07
CA LYS A 289 -7.37 -19.19 -15.71
C LYS A 289 -5.93 -18.68 -15.70
N LYS A 290 -5.08 -19.24 -16.57
CA LYS A 290 -3.67 -18.84 -16.71
C LYS A 290 -3.55 -17.37 -17.16
N ASN A 291 -4.30 -16.98 -18.18
CA ASN A 291 -4.27 -15.61 -18.71
C ASN A 291 -4.87 -14.62 -17.72
N LEU A 292 -5.97 -14.98 -17.04
CA LEU A 292 -6.53 -14.16 -15.98
C LEU A 292 -5.52 -13.93 -14.85
N MET A 293 -4.88 -14.99 -14.34
CA MET A 293 -3.85 -14.86 -13.29
C MET A 293 -2.66 -14.04 -13.76
N HIS A 294 -2.27 -14.14 -15.03
CA HIS A 294 -1.24 -13.29 -15.61
C HIS A 294 -1.62 -11.79 -15.58
N ILE A 295 -2.87 -11.46 -15.84
CA ILE A 295 -3.38 -10.09 -15.74
C ILE A 295 -3.38 -9.61 -14.28
N LEU A 296 -3.92 -10.41 -13.36
CA LEU A 296 -4.07 -10.06 -11.95
C LEU A 296 -2.71 -9.97 -11.21
N GLU A 297 -1.78 -10.85 -11.51
CA GLU A 297 -0.44 -10.90 -10.93
C GLU A 297 0.57 -10.01 -11.66
N ALA A 298 0.10 -9.11 -12.57
CA ALA A 298 1.00 -8.22 -13.30
C ALA A 298 2.04 -7.56 -12.38
N LYS A 299 3.32 -7.71 -12.73
CA LYS A 299 4.46 -7.27 -11.91
C LYS A 299 5.31 -6.25 -12.64
N ASP A 300 5.94 -5.38 -11.87
CA ASP A 300 6.99 -4.52 -12.40
C ASP A 300 8.30 -5.31 -12.62
N LYS A 301 9.30 -4.63 -13.17
CA LYS A 301 10.66 -5.19 -13.38
C LYS A 301 11.35 -5.66 -12.08
N ASN A 302 10.88 -5.22 -10.92
CA ASN A 302 11.40 -5.61 -9.61
C ASN A 302 10.60 -6.78 -8.99
N GLY A 303 9.59 -7.30 -9.70
CA GLY A 303 8.75 -8.41 -9.26
C GLY A 303 7.66 -8.03 -8.26
N PHE A 304 7.37 -6.74 -8.06
CA PHE A 304 6.24 -6.30 -7.24
C PHE A 304 4.94 -6.42 -8.00
N SER A 305 3.97 -7.15 -7.43
CA SER A 305 2.61 -7.19 -7.97
C SER A 305 1.83 -5.92 -7.62
N GLY A 306 0.76 -5.64 -8.37
CA GLY A 306 -0.11 -4.51 -8.09
C GLY A 306 -0.69 -4.54 -6.68
N LEU A 307 -1.18 -5.70 -6.21
CA LEU A 307 -1.70 -5.85 -4.85
C LEU A 307 -0.63 -5.55 -3.78
N PHE A 308 0.61 -6.06 -3.97
CA PHE A 308 1.72 -5.75 -3.07
C PHE A 308 1.95 -4.24 -2.99
N LEU A 309 1.95 -3.57 -4.14
CA LEU A 309 2.18 -2.13 -4.21
C LEU A 309 1.07 -1.33 -3.52
N ALA A 310 -0.21 -1.65 -3.78
CA ALA A 310 -1.35 -0.98 -3.17
C ALA A 310 -1.32 -1.07 -1.64
N ILE A 311 -1.06 -2.26 -1.10
CA ILE A 311 -0.94 -2.49 0.33
C ILE A 311 0.27 -1.74 0.91
N SER A 312 1.44 -1.81 0.26
CA SER A 312 2.67 -1.15 0.72
C SER A 312 2.55 0.38 0.74
N ARG A 313 1.72 0.95 -0.14
CA ARG A 313 1.44 2.39 -0.22
C ARG A 313 0.29 2.84 0.68
N LYS A 314 -0.36 1.91 1.36
CA LYS A 314 -1.53 2.16 2.19
C LYS A 314 -2.72 2.71 1.41
N ASP A 315 -2.86 2.31 0.15
CA ASP A 315 -3.98 2.73 -0.70
C ASP A 315 -5.22 1.89 -0.39
N LYS A 316 -5.96 2.34 0.64
CA LYS A 316 -7.13 1.64 1.16
C LYS A 316 -8.21 1.45 0.08
N ASN A 317 -8.42 2.45 -0.78
CA ASN A 317 -9.46 2.40 -1.81
C ASN A 317 -9.16 1.32 -2.84
N VAL A 318 -7.94 1.31 -3.39
CA VAL A 318 -7.52 0.29 -4.35
C VAL A 318 -7.58 -1.11 -3.74
N VAL A 319 -7.07 -1.31 -2.51
CA VAL A 319 -7.10 -2.62 -1.85
C VAL A 319 -8.53 -3.08 -1.62
N THR A 320 -9.42 -2.20 -1.16
CA THR A 320 -10.83 -2.50 -0.95
C THR A 320 -11.52 -2.88 -2.26
N SER A 321 -11.30 -2.13 -3.35
CA SER A 321 -11.87 -2.44 -4.68
C SER A 321 -11.43 -3.83 -5.16
N ILE A 322 -10.14 -4.17 -5.03
CA ILE A 322 -9.61 -5.49 -5.39
C ILE A 322 -10.28 -6.61 -4.57
N LEU A 323 -10.28 -6.47 -3.24
CA LEU A 323 -10.77 -7.53 -2.34
C LEU A 323 -12.29 -7.74 -2.44
N ASN A 324 -13.05 -6.67 -2.68
CA ASN A 324 -14.51 -6.76 -2.86
C ASN A 324 -14.90 -7.44 -4.19
N ALA A 325 -14.12 -7.22 -5.25
CA ALA A 325 -14.40 -7.82 -6.56
C ALA A 325 -13.90 -9.27 -6.67
N LEU A 326 -12.87 -9.65 -5.90
CA LEU A 326 -12.19 -10.94 -6.02
C LEU A 326 -13.11 -12.16 -5.86
N PRO A 327 -14.09 -12.22 -4.92
CA PRO A 327 -14.99 -13.35 -4.79
C PRO A 327 -15.83 -13.61 -6.05
N LYS A 328 -16.38 -12.54 -6.63
CA LYS A 328 -17.18 -12.62 -7.86
C LYS A 328 -16.32 -13.01 -9.05
N LEU A 329 -15.12 -12.42 -9.16
CA LEU A 329 -14.16 -12.75 -10.19
C LEU A 329 -13.74 -14.23 -10.13
N ALA A 330 -13.47 -14.74 -8.94
CA ALA A 330 -13.12 -16.14 -8.72
C ALA A 330 -14.26 -17.09 -9.12
N ALA A 331 -15.51 -16.73 -8.78
CA ALA A 331 -16.69 -17.51 -9.16
C ALA A 331 -16.87 -17.53 -10.71
N THR A 332 -16.82 -16.36 -11.37
CA THR A 332 -17.00 -16.22 -12.83
C THR A 332 -15.97 -17.02 -13.62
N HIS A 333 -14.72 -17.06 -13.16
CA HIS A 333 -13.62 -17.74 -13.86
C HIS A 333 -13.25 -19.09 -13.25
N HIS A 334 -14.03 -19.58 -12.28
CA HIS A 334 -13.79 -20.86 -11.60
C HIS A 334 -12.36 -21.00 -11.03
N LEU A 335 -11.84 -19.90 -10.42
CA LEU A 335 -10.54 -19.95 -9.77
C LEU A 335 -10.60 -20.88 -8.57
N ASP A 336 -9.55 -21.69 -8.40
CA ASP A 336 -9.42 -22.55 -7.24
C ASP A 336 -8.83 -21.79 -6.03
N ASN A 337 -8.88 -22.44 -4.87
CA ASN A 337 -8.36 -21.84 -3.63
C ASN A 337 -6.87 -21.52 -3.70
N GLU A 338 -6.08 -22.34 -4.41
CA GLU A 338 -4.63 -22.11 -4.54
C GLU A 338 -4.33 -20.87 -5.38
N GLN A 339 -5.09 -20.62 -6.44
CA GLN A 339 -4.94 -19.42 -7.28
C GLN A 339 -5.29 -18.16 -6.51
N VAL A 340 -6.40 -18.16 -5.75
CA VAL A 340 -6.81 -17.03 -4.91
C VAL A 340 -5.80 -16.80 -3.78
N TYR A 341 -5.39 -17.86 -3.09
CA TYR A 341 -4.38 -17.79 -2.04
C TYR A 341 -3.04 -17.24 -2.55
N LYS A 342 -2.58 -17.71 -3.70
CA LYS A 342 -1.35 -17.22 -4.34
C LYS A 342 -1.42 -15.73 -4.65
N PHE A 343 -2.58 -15.25 -5.11
CA PHE A 343 -2.82 -13.83 -5.35
C PHE A 343 -2.77 -13.02 -4.04
N LEU A 344 -3.47 -13.47 -2.98
CA LEU A 344 -3.48 -12.82 -1.67
C LEU A 344 -2.10 -12.84 -0.99
N ARG A 345 -1.33 -13.90 -1.24
CA ARG A 345 0.03 -14.07 -0.71
C ARG A 345 1.07 -13.18 -1.40
N ALA A 346 0.66 -12.08 -2.03
CA ALA A 346 1.55 -11.18 -2.75
C ALA A 346 2.93 -11.02 -2.08
N LYS A 347 3.99 -11.29 -2.83
CA LYS A 347 5.38 -11.25 -2.37
C LYS A 347 6.19 -10.24 -3.17
N ASN A 348 7.21 -9.67 -2.54
CA ASN A 348 8.22 -8.90 -3.23
C ASN A 348 9.30 -9.82 -3.85
N ARG A 349 10.29 -9.20 -4.52
CA ARG A 349 11.42 -9.93 -5.13
C ARG A 349 12.22 -10.76 -4.11
N SER A 350 12.29 -10.30 -2.86
CA SER A 350 12.95 -11.00 -1.76
C SER A 350 12.07 -12.07 -1.10
N SER A 351 10.95 -12.46 -1.73
CA SER A 351 9.99 -13.46 -1.22
C SER A 351 9.32 -13.11 0.11
N SER A 352 9.44 -11.87 0.59
CA SER A 352 8.73 -11.40 1.79
C SER A 352 7.27 -11.12 1.46
N HIS A 353 6.36 -11.58 2.32
CA HIS A 353 4.92 -11.37 2.16
C HIS A 353 4.54 -9.92 2.45
N VAL A 354 3.57 -9.39 1.72
CA VAL A 354 3.10 -8.01 1.96
C VAL A 354 2.51 -7.83 3.35
N LEU A 355 1.76 -8.82 3.87
CA LEU A 355 1.17 -8.75 5.22
C LEU A 355 2.24 -8.77 6.33
N TYR A 356 3.43 -9.36 6.08
CA TYR A 356 4.56 -9.19 6.98
C TYR A 356 4.91 -7.71 7.15
N HIS A 357 5.03 -6.97 6.05
CA HIS A 357 5.34 -5.53 6.11
C HIS A 357 4.24 -4.72 6.79
N VAL A 358 2.98 -5.05 6.56
CA VAL A 358 1.82 -4.41 7.22
C VAL A 358 1.89 -4.57 8.73
N MET A 359 2.13 -5.80 9.20
CA MET A 359 2.25 -6.10 10.63
C MET A 359 3.51 -5.49 11.26
N ALA A 360 4.65 -5.64 10.59
CA ALA A 360 5.93 -5.11 11.08
C ALA A 360 5.95 -3.58 11.20
N ASN A 361 5.22 -2.88 10.32
CA ASN A 361 5.11 -1.43 10.30
C ASN A 361 3.95 -0.88 11.14
N GLY A 362 3.14 -1.74 11.76
CA GLY A 362 2.01 -1.34 12.62
C GLY A 362 0.82 -0.74 11.86
N ASP A 363 0.59 -1.09 10.58
CA ASP A 363 -0.54 -0.58 9.80
C ASP A 363 -1.81 -1.39 10.06
N ALA A 364 -2.43 -1.13 11.21
CA ALA A 364 -3.60 -1.86 11.66
C ALA A 364 -4.82 -1.68 10.76
N ASP A 365 -5.02 -0.49 10.19
CA ASP A 365 -6.13 -0.22 9.29
C ASP A 365 -6.05 -1.05 8.00
N MET A 366 -4.85 -1.13 7.41
CA MET A 366 -4.64 -1.95 6.22
C MET A 366 -4.80 -3.44 6.52
N LEU A 367 -4.27 -3.91 7.65
CA LEU A 367 -4.47 -5.29 8.10
C LEU A 367 -5.96 -5.59 8.27
N LYS A 368 -6.71 -4.67 8.90
CA LYS A 368 -8.15 -4.83 9.09
C LYS A 368 -8.91 -4.98 7.78
N ILE A 369 -8.63 -4.16 6.77
CA ILE A 369 -9.25 -4.28 5.43
C ILE A 369 -9.05 -5.68 4.85
N VAL A 370 -7.84 -6.23 4.96
CA VAL A 370 -7.55 -7.57 4.43
C VAL A 370 -8.27 -8.64 5.25
N LEU A 371 -8.24 -8.56 6.58
CA LEU A 371 -8.87 -9.57 7.45
C LEU A 371 -10.40 -9.55 7.36
N ASP A 372 -11.02 -8.37 7.21
CA ASP A 372 -12.48 -8.23 7.04
C ASP A 372 -12.98 -8.87 5.72
N ALA A 373 -12.12 -8.97 4.69
CA ALA A 373 -12.46 -9.63 3.43
C ALA A 373 -12.32 -11.17 3.49
N LEU A 374 -11.50 -11.71 4.40
CA LEU A 374 -11.20 -13.14 4.45
C LEU A 374 -12.43 -14.04 4.66
N PRO A 375 -13.40 -13.76 5.56
CA PRO A 375 -14.58 -14.63 5.76
C PRO A 375 -15.35 -14.89 4.46
N LEU A 376 -15.56 -13.83 3.65
CA LEU A 376 -16.23 -13.98 2.37
C LEU A 376 -15.38 -14.81 1.39
N LEU A 377 -14.07 -14.56 1.31
CA LEU A 377 -13.14 -15.30 0.45
C LEU A 377 -13.02 -16.78 0.85
N ILE A 378 -13.01 -17.08 2.16
CA ILE A 378 -13.02 -18.46 2.65
C ILE A 378 -14.27 -19.18 2.14
N ARG A 379 -15.44 -18.56 2.28
CA ARG A 379 -16.73 -19.15 1.90
C ARG A 379 -16.88 -19.32 0.40
N THR A 380 -16.48 -18.30 -0.38
CA THR A 380 -16.71 -18.28 -1.84
C THR A 380 -15.59 -18.91 -2.64
N CYS A 381 -14.36 -18.84 -2.17
CA CYS A 381 -13.18 -19.38 -2.86
C CYS A 381 -12.61 -20.63 -2.19
N HIS A 382 -13.26 -21.12 -1.12
CA HIS A 382 -12.88 -22.34 -0.39
C HIS A 382 -11.43 -22.34 0.12
N LEU A 383 -10.97 -21.18 0.62
CA LEU A 383 -9.64 -21.09 1.24
C LEU A 383 -9.56 -22.04 2.43
N THR A 384 -8.45 -22.80 2.50
CA THR A 384 -8.25 -23.75 3.59
C THR A 384 -7.78 -23.06 4.86
N LYS A 385 -7.94 -23.73 5.99
CA LYS A 385 -7.43 -23.28 7.28
C LYS A 385 -5.93 -22.98 7.21
N GLU A 386 -5.15 -23.86 6.59
CA GLU A 386 -3.70 -23.75 6.46
C GLU A 386 -3.32 -22.49 5.66
N GLN A 387 -4.04 -22.22 4.56
CA GLN A 387 -3.83 -21.02 3.74
C GLN A 387 -4.12 -19.74 4.53
N VAL A 388 -5.23 -19.70 5.29
CA VAL A 388 -5.58 -18.54 6.13
C VAL A 388 -4.57 -18.34 7.25
N LEU A 389 -4.18 -19.42 7.93
CA LEU A 389 -3.15 -19.34 8.99
C LEU A 389 -1.78 -18.92 8.43
N ASP A 390 -1.41 -19.33 7.21
CA ASP A 390 -0.17 -18.87 6.56
C ASP A 390 -0.21 -17.36 6.27
N LEU A 391 -1.38 -16.81 5.85
CA LEU A 391 -1.54 -15.36 5.70
C LEU A 391 -1.39 -14.61 7.03
N LEU A 392 -1.97 -15.12 8.12
CA LEU A 392 -1.83 -14.54 9.45
C LEU A 392 -0.40 -14.66 10.01
N LYS A 393 0.32 -15.71 9.64
CA LYS A 393 1.72 -15.97 10.01
C LYS A 393 2.71 -15.44 8.96
N ALA A 394 2.30 -14.46 8.13
CA ALA A 394 3.13 -13.90 7.07
C ALA A 394 4.55 -13.58 7.54
N LYS A 395 5.54 -14.00 6.75
CA LYS A 395 6.97 -13.96 7.10
C LYS A 395 7.78 -13.18 6.07
N ASP A 396 8.94 -12.70 6.49
CA ASP A 396 9.96 -12.18 5.58
C ASP A 396 10.73 -13.32 4.89
N PHE A 397 11.73 -12.92 4.11
CA PHE A 397 12.64 -13.86 3.44
C PHE A 397 13.38 -14.79 4.42
N TYR A 398 13.73 -14.30 5.60
CA TYR A 398 14.44 -15.06 6.63
C TYR A 398 13.51 -15.94 7.48
N GLY A 399 12.19 -15.91 7.24
CA GLY A 399 11.22 -16.67 8.01
C GLY A 399 10.79 -16.02 9.32
N CYS A 400 11.10 -14.73 9.54
CA CYS A 400 10.65 -13.98 10.70
C CYS A 400 9.19 -13.56 10.52
N PRO A 401 8.26 -13.89 11.46
CA PRO A 401 6.86 -13.51 11.34
C PRO A 401 6.65 -12.00 11.55
N GLY A 402 5.74 -11.39 10.77
CA GLY A 402 5.38 -9.98 10.93
C GLY A 402 4.76 -9.68 12.30
N LEU A 403 3.95 -10.61 12.83
CA LEU A 403 3.36 -10.49 14.17
C LEU A 403 4.42 -10.49 15.28
N TYR A 404 5.51 -11.25 15.13
CA TYR A 404 6.65 -11.17 16.05
C TYR A 404 7.20 -9.74 16.11
N LEU A 405 7.45 -9.12 14.93
CA LEU A 405 7.95 -7.74 14.89
C LEU A 405 6.92 -6.72 15.42
N ALA A 406 5.64 -6.93 15.14
CA ALA A 406 4.59 -6.08 15.69
C ALA A 406 4.63 -6.07 17.24
N MET A 407 4.74 -7.23 17.87
CA MET A 407 4.87 -7.34 19.32
C MET A 407 6.18 -6.73 19.83
N GLN A 408 7.31 -7.03 19.18
CA GLN A 408 8.63 -6.52 19.52
C GLN A 408 8.71 -4.99 19.45
N ASN A 409 7.95 -4.35 18.52
CA ASN A 409 7.91 -2.91 18.31
C ASN A 409 6.74 -2.21 19.03
N GLY A 410 5.91 -2.96 19.76
CA GLY A 410 4.81 -2.40 20.56
C GLY A 410 3.55 -2.05 19.79
N HIS A 411 3.37 -2.59 18.57
CA HIS A 411 2.18 -2.35 17.73
C HIS A 411 0.97 -3.13 18.26
N SER A 412 0.39 -2.70 19.36
CA SER A 412 -0.76 -3.35 20.02
C SER A 412 -1.99 -3.43 19.13
N ASP A 413 -2.20 -2.45 18.26
CA ASP A 413 -3.36 -2.41 17.35
C ASP A 413 -3.32 -3.53 16.32
N ILE A 414 -2.14 -3.97 15.88
CA ILE A 414 -1.97 -5.17 15.02
C ILE A 414 -2.49 -6.41 15.75
N VAL A 415 -2.05 -6.60 17.00
CA VAL A 415 -2.48 -7.74 17.83
C VAL A 415 -4.00 -7.69 18.04
N LYS A 416 -4.53 -6.51 18.34
CA LYS A 416 -5.97 -6.28 18.55
C LYS A 416 -6.78 -6.65 17.31
N VAL A 417 -6.41 -6.14 16.14
CA VAL A 417 -7.11 -6.43 14.87
C VAL A 417 -7.11 -7.93 14.56
N ILE A 418 -6.01 -8.65 14.80
CA ILE A 418 -5.96 -10.10 14.62
C ILE A 418 -6.92 -10.80 15.58
N LEU A 419 -6.89 -10.46 16.88
CA LEU A 419 -7.74 -11.08 17.88
C LEU A 419 -9.22 -10.82 17.63
N GLU A 420 -9.57 -9.62 17.16
CA GLU A 420 -10.95 -9.25 16.78
C GLU A 420 -11.44 -9.98 15.52
N ALA A 421 -10.56 -10.31 14.58
CA ALA A 421 -10.91 -11.05 13.37
C ALA A 421 -11.12 -12.56 13.60
N LEU A 422 -10.44 -13.14 14.59
CA LEU A 422 -10.47 -14.60 14.84
C LEU A 422 -11.90 -15.17 15.01
N PRO A 423 -12.86 -14.56 15.74
CA PRO A 423 -14.22 -15.11 15.87
C PRO A 423 -14.96 -15.20 14.54
N CYS A 424 -14.81 -14.21 13.66
CA CYS A 424 -15.42 -14.24 12.33
C CYS A 424 -14.78 -15.30 11.43
N LEU A 425 -13.46 -15.45 11.50
CA LEU A 425 -12.75 -16.49 10.77
C LEU A 425 -13.12 -17.90 11.25
N ALA A 426 -13.30 -18.07 12.56
CA ALA A 426 -13.67 -19.35 13.16
C ALA A 426 -15.08 -19.84 12.79
N GLN A 427 -15.96 -18.95 12.31
CA GLN A 427 -17.27 -19.34 11.77
C GLN A 427 -17.14 -20.05 10.42
N GLU A 428 -16.10 -19.76 9.67
CA GLU A 428 -15.87 -20.29 8.31
C GLU A 428 -14.88 -21.47 8.30
N ILE A 429 -13.90 -21.47 9.22
CA ILE A 429 -12.86 -22.51 9.31
C ILE A 429 -12.64 -22.93 10.77
N ASN A 430 -12.27 -24.18 11.00
CA ASN A 430 -12.05 -24.71 12.35
C ASN A 430 -10.67 -24.28 12.91
N ILE A 431 -10.61 -23.08 13.49
CA ILE A 431 -9.42 -22.58 14.20
C ILE A 431 -9.41 -23.16 15.62
N SER A 432 -8.34 -23.88 15.99
CA SER A 432 -8.19 -24.47 17.31
C SER A 432 -7.47 -23.51 18.29
N ALA A 433 -7.61 -23.79 19.58
CA ALA A 433 -6.84 -23.10 20.63
C ALA A 433 -5.32 -23.16 20.38
N SER A 434 -4.81 -24.31 19.91
CA SER A 434 -3.40 -24.47 19.57
C SER A 434 -2.97 -23.55 18.43
N ASP A 435 -3.79 -23.39 17.40
CA ASP A 435 -3.48 -22.49 16.27
C ASP A 435 -3.30 -21.04 16.73
N ILE A 436 -4.13 -20.61 17.70
CA ILE A 436 -4.07 -19.26 18.26
C ILE A 436 -2.84 -19.09 19.15
N VAL A 437 -2.52 -20.09 20.00
CA VAL A 437 -1.29 -20.06 20.80
C VAL A 437 -0.07 -19.99 19.89
N ASP A 438 0.00 -20.80 18.83
CA ASP A 438 1.09 -20.79 17.86
C ASP A 438 1.22 -19.43 17.14
N LEU A 439 0.10 -18.76 16.89
CA LEU A 439 0.08 -17.43 16.30
C LEU A 439 0.63 -16.38 17.29
N LEU A 440 0.10 -16.36 18.52
CA LEU A 440 0.48 -15.39 19.55
C LEU A 440 1.89 -15.62 20.12
N THR A 441 2.41 -16.85 20.05
CA THR A 441 3.78 -17.20 20.43
C THR A 441 4.70 -17.35 19.22
N ALA A 442 4.39 -16.66 18.11
CA ALA A 442 5.22 -16.64 16.91
C ALA A 442 6.68 -16.32 17.26
N LYS A 443 7.61 -17.14 16.71
CA LYS A 443 9.03 -17.10 17.04
C LYS A 443 9.87 -16.51 15.92
N SER A 444 10.88 -15.72 16.29
CA SER A 444 11.94 -15.28 15.39
C SER A 444 12.86 -16.44 14.97
N LEU A 445 13.84 -16.16 14.12
CA LEU A 445 14.93 -17.11 13.81
C LEU A 445 15.71 -17.54 15.04
N ALA A 446 15.90 -16.64 16.00
CA ALA A 446 16.53 -16.93 17.27
C ALA A 446 15.62 -17.74 18.22
N ARG A 447 14.42 -18.11 17.78
CA ARG A 447 13.37 -18.80 18.54
C ARG A 447 12.82 -18.05 19.74
N ASP A 448 13.08 -16.74 19.85
CA ASP A 448 12.44 -15.88 20.83
C ASP A 448 11.00 -15.59 20.38
N THR A 449 10.05 -15.56 21.32
CA THR A 449 8.67 -15.18 21.00
C THR A 449 8.51 -13.66 20.93
N GLY A 450 7.60 -13.18 20.10
CA GLY A 450 7.27 -11.75 20.03
C GLY A 450 6.77 -11.22 21.39
N LEU A 451 6.03 -12.06 22.13
CA LEU A 451 5.53 -11.73 23.46
C LEU A 451 6.66 -11.61 24.49
N PHE A 452 7.70 -12.47 24.41
CA PHE A 452 8.92 -12.31 25.21
C PHE A 452 9.55 -10.94 24.99
N MET A 453 9.71 -10.55 23.71
CA MET A 453 10.30 -9.26 23.36
C MET A 453 9.45 -8.07 23.84
N ALA A 454 8.12 -8.21 23.77
CA ALA A 454 7.20 -7.19 24.27
C ALA A 454 7.33 -7.01 25.79
N MET A 455 7.45 -8.12 26.55
CA MET A 455 7.68 -8.08 28.00
C MET A 455 9.05 -7.46 28.34
N GLN A 456 10.10 -7.87 27.64
CA GLN A 456 11.46 -7.35 27.85
C GLN A 456 11.54 -5.85 27.58
N ARG A 457 10.88 -5.36 26.52
CA ARG A 457 10.92 -3.96 26.10
C ARG A 457 9.88 -3.07 26.79
N GLY A 458 9.00 -3.63 27.62
CA GLY A 458 8.00 -2.88 28.37
C GLY A 458 6.78 -2.46 27.54
N HIS A 459 6.44 -3.18 26.49
CA HIS A 459 5.28 -2.86 25.63
C HIS A 459 3.96 -3.28 26.28
N MET A 460 3.56 -2.54 27.31
CA MET A 460 2.39 -2.79 28.14
C MET A 460 1.11 -3.00 27.34
N ASN A 461 0.85 -2.18 26.30
CA ASN A 461 -0.39 -2.27 25.54
C ASN A 461 -0.51 -3.60 24.79
N VAL A 462 0.60 -4.16 24.28
CA VAL A 462 0.61 -5.50 23.66
C VAL A 462 0.19 -6.56 24.68
N ILE A 463 0.77 -6.53 25.88
CA ILE A 463 0.49 -7.49 26.95
C ILE A 463 -0.97 -7.39 27.39
N LYS A 464 -1.47 -6.17 27.64
CA LYS A 464 -2.87 -5.94 28.03
C LYS A 464 -3.84 -6.40 26.93
N THR A 465 -3.53 -6.13 25.66
CA THR A 465 -4.40 -6.53 24.53
C THR A 465 -4.57 -8.05 24.49
N ILE A 466 -3.49 -8.82 24.67
CA ILE A 466 -3.55 -10.29 24.68
C ILE A 466 -4.33 -10.79 25.90
N PHE A 467 -4.01 -10.30 27.10
CA PHE A 467 -4.62 -10.82 28.35
C PHE A 467 -6.08 -10.41 28.49
N ASN A 468 -6.47 -9.22 28.00
CA ASN A 468 -7.88 -8.82 27.98
C ASN A 468 -8.73 -9.67 27.01
N ALA A 469 -8.11 -10.31 26.01
CA ALA A 469 -8.80 -11.22 25.10
C ALA A 469 -9.00 -12.64 25.67
N LEU A 470 -8.32 -13.01 26.77
CA LEU A 470 -8.37 -14.36 27.34
C LEU A 470 -9.80 -14.89 27.61
N PRO A 471 -10.75 -14.12 28.18
CA PRO A 471 -12.12 -14.61 28.39
C PRO A 471 -12.81 -14.97 27.06
N THR A 472 -12.63 -14.16 26.03
CA THR A 472 -13.16 -14.44 24.69
C THR A 472 -12.54 -15.69 24.10
N LEU A 473 -11.22 -15.84 24.22
CA LEU A 473 -10.51 -17.03 23.75
C LEU A 473 -10.98 -18.30 24.48
N PHE A 474 -11.22 -18.23 25.79
CA PHE A 474 -11.79 -19.34 26.55
C PHE A 474 -13.18 -19.73 26.02
N ASN A 475 -14.08 -18.77 25.94
CA ASN A 475 -15.47 -19.04 25.56
C ASN A 475 -15.59 -19.57 24.13
N THR A 476 -14.83 -18.98 23.18
CA THR A 476 -14.93 -19.30 21.76
C THR A 476 -14.15 -20.55 21.37
N TYR A 477 -12.92 -20.72 21.90
CA TYR A 477 -11.98 -21.75 21.44
C TYR A 477 -11.67 -22.83 22.47
N LYS A 478 -12.34 -22.79 23.65
CA LYS A 478 -12.11 -23.75 24.72
C LYS A 478 -10.67 -23.77 25.23
N PHE A 479 -10.08 -22.57 25.37
CA PHE A 479 -8.77 -22.43 26.00
C PHE A 479 -8.78 -23.05 27.40
N ASP A 480 -7.67 -23.69 27.76
CA ASP A 480 -7.42 -24.25 29.09
C ASP A 480 -6.09 -23.75 29.66
N LYS A 481 -5.68 -24.26 30.82
CA LYS A 481 -4.40 -23.92 31.44
C LYS A 481 -3.18 -24.25 30.58
N LYS A 482 -3.26 -25.25 29.70
CA LYS A 482 -2.15 -25.60 28.78
C LYS A 482 -1.95 -24.53 27.71
N ASN A 483 -3.02 -23.89 27.25
CA ASN A 483 -2.99 -22.80 26.29
C ASN A 483 -2.57 -21.47 26.94
N MET A 484 -2.99 -21.24 28.20
CA MET A 484 -2.68 -20.01 28.93
C MET A 484 -1.21 -19.94 29.38
N LYS A 485 -0.65 -21.07 29.84
CA LYS A 485 0.71 -21.13 30.38
C LYS A 485 1.79 -20.59 29.42
N PRO A 486 1.84 -20.93 28.12
CA PRO A 486 2.79 -20.36 27.17
C PRO A 486 2.67 -18.84 27.00
N LEU A 487 1.47 -18.27 27.15
CA LEU A 487 1.24 -16.83 27.06
C LEU A 487 1.72 -16.10 28.32
N LEU A 488 1.51 -16.68 29.51
CA LEU A 488 1.96 -16.12 30.77
C LEU A 488 3.50 -16.14 30.90
N LEU A 489 4.14 -17.24 30.50
CA LEU A 489 5.59 -17.39 30.60
C LEU A 489 6.32 -16.69 29.46
N ALA A 490 5.77 -16.77 28.23
CA ALA A 490 6.34 -16.16 27.02
C ALA A 490 7.85 -16.45 26.87
N ASN A 491 8.22 -17.74 26.88
CA ASN A 491 9.62 -18.16 26.92
C ASN A 491 10.40 -17.77 25.65
N ASN A 492 11.69 -17.48 25.81
CA ASN A 492 12.66 -17.36 24.73
C ASN A 492 13.24 -18.74 24.32
N SER A 493 14.25 -18.72 23.44
CA SER A 493 14.95 -19.92 22.94
C SER A 493 15.62 -20.76 24.00
N ASN A 494 16.01 -20.16 25.13
CA ASN A 494 16.68 -20.81 26.28
C ASN A 494 15.68 -21.17 27.39
N GLU A 495 14.38 -21.24 27.08
CA GLU A 495 13.30 -21.46 28.04
C GLU A 495 13.24 -20.40 29.17
N TYR A 496 13.88 -19.23 28.94
CA TYR A 496 13.87 -18.13 29.91
C TYR A 496 12.56 -17.36 29.76
N PRO A 497 11.75 -17.24 30.85
CA PRO A 497 10.46 -16.58 30.75
C PRO A 497 10.55 -15.07 30.50
N GLY A 498 9.64 -14.54 29.69
CA GLY A 498 9.50 -13.10 29.47
C GLY A 498 9.18 -12.32 30.75
N LEU A 499 8.41 -12.92 31.67
CA LEU A 499 8.15 -12.38 32.99
C LEU A 499 9.46 -12.11 33.77
N PHE A 500 10.43 -13.05 33.70
CA PHE A 500 11.72 -12.86 34.36
C PHE A 500 12.56 -11.78 33.67
N SER A 501 12.50 -11.72 32.37
CA SER A 501 13.12 -10.62 31.62
C SER A 501 12.51 -9.27 32.00
N ALA A 502 11.19 -9.18 32.18
CA ALA A 502 10.52 -7.96 32.66
C ALA A 502 11.01 -7.56 34.07
N ILE A 503 11.21 -8.53 34.96
CA ILE A 503 11.77 -8.27 36.29
C ILE A 503 13.20 -7.74 36.18
N GLN A 504 14.07 -8.35 35.38
CA GLN A 504 15.44 -7.89 35.14
C GLN A 504 15.51 -6.44 34.65
N HIS A 505 14.58 -6.06 33.77
CA HIS A 505 14.51 -4.71 33.21
C HIS A 505 13.64 -3.75 34.04
N LYS A 506 13.26 -4.15 35.27
CA LYS A 506 12.47 -3.35 36.22
C LYS A 506 11.11 -2.91 35.67
N GLN A 507 10.48 -3.71 34.80
CA GLN A 507 9.20 -3.44 34.18
C GLN A 507 8.02 -3.81 35.12
N GLN A 508 7.88 -3.08 36.23
CA GLN A 508 6.90 -3.37 37.28
C GLN A 508 5.48 -3.56 36.74
N ASN A 509 5.05 -2.66 35.84
CA ASN A 509 3.69 -2.70 35.29
C ASN A 509 3.44 -3.97 34.45
N ILE A 510 4.46 -4.51 33.77
CA ILE A 510 4.36 -5.78 33.04
C ILE A 510 4.18 -6.92 34.03
N VAL A 511 5.01 -6.96 35.07
CA VAL A 511 4.93 -7.98 36.12
C VAL A 511 3.58 -8.00 36.78
N GLU A 512 3.06 -6.82 37.14
CA GLU A 512 1.72 -6.66 37.72
C GLU A 512 0.64 -7.18 36.77
N THR A 513 0.70 -6.81 35.48
CA THR A 513 -0.30 -7.23 34.48
C THR A 513 -0.31 -8.74 34.27
N VAL A 514 0.85 -9.41 34.27
CA VAL A 514 0.94 -10.88 34.15
C VAL A 514 0.29 -11.57 35.35
N TYR A 515 0.63 -11.11 36.56
CA TYR A 515 0.08 -11.70 37.80
C TYR A 515 -1.43 -11.39 37.95
N LEU A 516 -1.89 -10.21 37.59
CA LEU A 516 -3.32 -9.89 37.56
C LEU A 516 -4.07 -10.76 36.56
N ALA A 517 -3.52 -10.96 35.34
CA ALA A 517 -4.14 -11.84 34.35
C ALA A 517 -4.29 -13.28 34.88
N LEU A 518 -3.28 -13.80 35.60
CA LEU A 518 -3.38 -15.09 36.24
C LEU A 518 -4.44 -15.05 37.38
N SER A 519 -4.41 -14.02 38.24
CA SER A 519 -5.35 -13.88 39.35
C SER A 519 -6.79 -13.81 38.88
N ASP A 520 -7.06 -13.05 37.82
CA ASP A 520 -8.43 -12.82 37.35
C ASP A 520 -8.99 -14.00 36.55
N HIS A 521 -8.14 -14.79 35.92
CA HIS A 521 -8.56 -15.80 34.96
C HIS A 521 -8.20 -17.25 35.34
N ALA A 522 -7.37 -17.51 36.36
CA ALA A 522 -6.93 -18.85 36.69
C ALA A 522 -8.10 -19.84 36.92
N ARG A 523 -9.17 -19.41 37.61
CA ARG A 523 -10.37 -20.23 37.81
C ARG A 523 -11.08 -20.56 36.52
N LEU A 524 -11.20 -19.58 35.61
CA LEU A 524 -11.83 -19.75 34.32
C LEU A 524 -11.12 -20.82 33.48
N PHE A 525 -9.77 -20.86 33.55
CA PHE A 525 -8.93 -21.81 32.80
C PHE A 525 -8.69 -23.14 33.55
N GLY A 526 -9.32 -23.35 34.70
CA GLY A 526 -9.21 -24.59 35.45
C GLY A 526 -7.88 -24.79 36.20
N PHE A 527 -7.20 -23.69 36.58
CA PHE A 527 -6.01 -23.79 37.47
C PHE A 527 -6.43 -24.24 38.85
N THR A 528 -5.72 -25.23 39.37
CA THR A 528 -5.80 -25.67 40.76
C THR A 528 -4.81 -24.89 41.64
N ALA A 529 -4.94 -25.00 42.96
CA ALA A 529 -3.95 -24.44 43.89
C ALA A 529 -2.53 -24.90 43.57
N GLU A 530 -2.35 -26.18 43.20
CA GLU A 530 -1.06 -26.74 42.80
C GLU A 530 -0.53 -26.11 41.51
N ASP A 531 -1.37 -25.91 40.50
CA ASP A 531 -0.96 -25.25 39.26
C ASP A 531 -0.50 -23.79 39.51
N ILE A 532 -1.18 -23.09 40.43
CA ILE A 532 -0.79 -21.73 40.85
C ILE A 532 0.55 -21.76 41.57
N MET A 533 0.73 -22.68 42.50
CA MET A 533 2.01 -22.83 43.22
C MET A 533 3.15 -23.23 42.28
N ASP A 534 2.91 -24.10 41.30
CA ASP A 534 3.87 -24.43 40.25
C ASP A 534 4.33 -23.21 39.46
N PHE A 535 3.42 -22.28 39.14
CA PHE A 535 3.74 -21.03 38.44
C PHE A 535 4.61 -20.11 39.33
N TRP A 536 4.25 -19.93 40.61
CA TRP A 536 5.02 -19.11 41.56
C TRP A 536 6.40 -19.66 41.86
N GLN A 537 6.51 -20.99 41.97
CA GLN A 537 7.77 -21.68 42.23
C GLN A 537 8.56 -22.02 40.97
N HIS A 538 8.04 -21.63 39.79
CA HIS A 538 8.74 -21.83 38.53
C HIS A 538 10.12 -21.14 38.59
N LYS A 539 11.17 -21.87 38.26
CA LYS A 539 12.53 -21.36 38.23
C LYS A 539 13.04 -21.20 36.83
N ALA A 540 13.63 -20.05 36.54
CA ALA A 540 14.41 -19.88 35.34
C ALA A 540 15.65 -20.81 35.34
N PRO A 541 16.30 -21.01 34.19
CA PRO A 541 17.56 -21.77 34.11
C PRO A 541 18.64 -21.34 35.12
N GLN A 542 18.55 -20.11 35.61
CA GLN A 542 19.45 -19.52 36.62
C GLN A 542 19.09 -19.88 38.09
N LYS A 543 18.16 -20.79 38.32
CA LYS A 543 17.73 -21.33 39.63
C LYS A 543 16.91 -20.40 40.54
N TYR A 544 16.55 -19.19 40.09
CA TYR A 544 15.71 -18.27 40.85
C TYR A 544 14.24 -18.38 40.45
N SER A 545 13.31 -18.27 41.41
CA SER A 545 11.93 -17.96 41.13
C SER A 545 11.78 -16.47 40.79
N ALA A 546 10.61 -16.05 40.27
CA ALA A 546 10.35 -14.65 39.96
C ALA A 546 10.54 -13.72 41.15
N PHE A 547 10.08 -14.15 42.34
CA PHE A 547 10.26 -13.43 43.61
C PHE A 547 11.74 -13.34 43.99
N GLU A 548 12.45 -14.48 44.00
CA GLU A 548 13.87 -14.53 44.33
C GLU A 548 14.68 -13.64 43.40
N LEU A 549 14.41 -13.66 42.12
CA LEU A 549 15.09 -12.82 41.15
C LEU A 549 14.85 -11.32 41.44
N ALA A 550 13.59 -10.93 41.71
CA ALA A 550 13.26 -9.54 42.06
C ALA A 550 13.99 -9.10 43.34
N PHE A 551 14.07 -9.97 44.36
CA PHE A 551 14.75 -9.69 45.59
C PHE A 551 16.27 -9.56 45.39
N GLU A 552 16.92 -10.51 44.69
CA GLU A 552 18.36 -10.50 44.41
C GLU A 552 18.79 -9.27 43.60
N LEU A 553 17.95 -8.80 42.67
CA LEU A 553 18.20 -7.58 41.90
C LEU A 553 17.88 -6.28 42.67
N GLY A 554 17.41 -6.36 43.93
CA GLY A 554 17.05 -5.18 44.71
C GLY A 554 15.72 -4.52 44.28
N HIS A 555 14.91 -5.19 43.50
CA HIS A 555 13.60 -4.68 43.03
C HIS A 555 12.51 -4.99 44.07
N ARG A 556 12.64 -4.38 45.24
CA ARG A 556 11.79 -4.67 46.41
C ARG A 556 10.31 -4.47 46.15
N VAL A 557 9.93 -3.42 45.43
CA VAL A 557 8.53 -3.13 45.08
C VAL A 557 7.93 -4.27 44.23
N ILE A 558 8.70 -4.82 43.29
CA ILE A 558 8.29 -5.98 42.48
C ILE A 558 8.16 -7.23 43.33
N ALA A 559 9.10 -7.47 44.25
CA ALA A 559 9.03 -8.62 45.15
C ALA A 559 7.80 -8.54 46.09
N GLU A 560 7.53 -7.37 46.66
CA GLU A 560 6.33 -7.13 47.49
C GLU A 560 5.04 -7.31 46.67
N LEU A 561 5.00 -6.83 45.42
CA LEU A 561 3.89 -7.03 44.48
C LEU A 561 3.61 -8.54 44.29
N ILE A 562 4.64 -9.34 44.02
CA ILE A 562 4.52 -10.80 43.80
C ILE A 562 3.96 -11.48 45.05
N LEU A 563 4.45 -11.15 46.22
CA LEU A 563 3.94 -11.72 47.49
C LEU A 563 2.49 -11.32 47.76
N ASN A 564 2.16 -10.03 47.60
CA ASN A 564 0.80 -9.52 47.83
C ASN A 564 -0.21 -10.17 46.91
N THR A 565 0.16 -10.37 45.61
CA THR A 565 -0.69 -11.05 44.66
C THR A 565 -0.90 -12.52 45.00
N LEU A 566 0.14 -13.23 45.45
CA LEU A 566 0.03 -14.61 45.92
C LEU A 566 -0.93 -14.73 47.11
N ASN A 567 -0.80 -13.83 48.10
CA ASN A 567 -1.68 -13.81 49.28
C ASN A 567 -3.15 -13.56 48.86
N LYS A 568 -3.40 -12.57 48.00
CA LYS A 568 -4.71 -12.27 47.49
C LYS A 568 -5.33 -13.44 46.73
N MET A 569 -4.53 -14.15 45.92
CA MET A 569 -4.98 -15.35 45.23
C MET A 569 -5.29 -16.50 46.19
N ALA A 570 -4.44 -16.74 47.22
CA ALA A 570 -4.69 -17.76 48.21
C ALA A 570 -6.02 -17.56 48.94
N GLU A 571 -6.34 -16.32 49.30
CA GLU A 571 -7.62 -15.95 49.89
C GLU A 571 -8.78 -16.15 48.90
N SER A 572 -8.67 -15.62 47.66
CA SER A 572 -9.72 -15.65 46.65
C SER A 572 -10.04 -17.07 46.17
N TYR A 573 -9.03 -17.94 46.11
CA TYR A 573 -9.15 -19.32 45.61
C TYR A 573 -9.23 -20.37 46.72
N GLY A 574 -9.16 -19.94 48.00
CA GLY A 574 -9.42 -20.77 49.15
C GLY A 574 -8.31 -21.81 49.42
N PHE A 575 -7.01 -21.45 49.19
CA PHE A 575 -5.89 -22.33 49.45
C PHE A 575 -4.93 -21.77 50.51
N THR A 576 -5.43 -20.95 51.43
CA THR A 576 -4.62 -20.37 52.53
C THR A 576 -3.97 -21.42 53.45
N ASP A 577 -4.59 -22.60 53.55
CA ASP A 577 -4.10 -23.72 54.35
C ASP A 577 -3.18 -24.68 53.57
N ASN A 578 -2.92 -24.39 52.29
CA ASN A 578 -2.04 -25.24 51.49
C ASN A 578 -0.60 -25.18 52.01
N PRO A 579 0.04 -26.33 52.32
CA PRO A 579 1.39 -26.36 52.90
C PRO A 579 2.45 -25.69 52.01
N ARG A 580 2.34 -25.82 50.69
CA ARG A 580 3.27 -25.19 49.74
C ARG A 580 3.13 -23.66 49.75
N TYR A 581 1.90 -23.15 49.84
CA TYR A 581 1.64 -21.71 49.96
C TYR A 581 2.24 -21.17 51.25
N ILE A 582 1.94 -21.81 52.40
CA ILE A 582 2.44 -21.38 53.72
C ILE A 582 3.98 -21.33 53.71
N ALA A 583 4.63 -22.38 53.21
CA ALA A 583 6.08 -22.45 53.12
C ALA A 583 6.67 -21.33 52.24
N GLU A 584 6.10 -21.10 51.05
CA GLU A 584 6.58 -20.09 50.11
C GLU A 584 6.33 -18.66 50.65
N LYS A 585 5.16 -18.37 51.23
CA LYS A 585 4.85 -17.11 51.89
C LYS A 585 5.87 -16.81 53.01
N ASN A 586 6.11 -17.75 53.93
CA ASN A 586 7.05 -17.56 55.05
C ASN A 586 8.48 -17.30 54.54
N LYS A 587 8.87 -17.99 53.48
CA LYS A 587 10.17 -17.77 52.84
C LYS A 587 10.28 -16.36 52.26
N MET A 588 9.27 -15.91 51.51
CA MET A 588 9.21 -14.57 50.89
C MET A 588 9.22 -13.47 51.96
N GLU A 589 8.40 -13.59 52.99
CA GLU A 589 8.37 -12.64 54.13
C GLU A 589 9.70 -12.58 54.88
N THR A 590 10.36 -13.73 55.06
CA THR A 590 11.66 -13.80 55.72
C THR A 590 12.75 -13.11 54.89
N LEU A 591 12.70 -13.27 53.56
CA LEU A 591 13.64 -12.60 52.67
C LEU A 591 13.41 -11.08 52.67
N LEU A 592 12.17 -10.61 52.65
CA LEU A 592 11.87 -9.17 52.68
C LEU A 592 12.29 -8.46 53.99
N LYS A 593 12.46 -9.19 55.10
CA LYS A 593 13.01 -8.65 56.37
C LYS A 593 14.51 -8.42 56.30
N LYS A 594 15.23 -9.04 55.36
CA LYS A 594 16.67 -8.86 55.15
C LYS A 594 16.96 -7.62 54.32
N PRO A 595 18.09 -6.95 54.51
CA PRO A 595 18.53 -5.92 53.56
C PRO A 595 18.78 -6.55 52.20
N SER A 596 18.43 -5.82 51.13
CA SER A 596 18.65 -6.32 49.76
C SER A 596 20.16 -6.49 49.51
N PRO A 597 20.59 -7.56 48.81
CA PRO A 597 22.01 -7.80 48.51
C PRO A 597 22.70 -6.62 47.80
N HIS A 598 21.96 -5.80 47.05
CA HIS A 598 22.49 -4.64 46.34
C HIS A 598 22.55 -3.33 47.16
N THR A 599 21.95 -3.28 48.37
CA THR A 599 22.07 -2.14 49.27
C THR A 599 23.26 -2.23 50.22
N ALA A 600 23.97 -3.34 50.16
CA ALA A 600 25.15 -3.62 51.00
C ALA A 600 26.50 -3.46 50.26
N ARG A 601 26.49 -2.89 49.03
CA ARG A 601 27.71 -2.52 48.29
C ARG A 601 27.83 -1.03 48.07
#